data_3f71eec242fc002f682058fda61887a6
#
_entry.id   3f71eec242fc002f682058fda61887a6
#
_cell.length_a   1.000
_cell.length_b   1.000
_cell.length_c   1.000
_cell.angle_alpha   90.00
_cell.angle_beta   90.00
_cell.angle_gamma   90.00
#
_symmetry.space_group_name_H-M   'P 1'
#
loop_
_entity.id
_entity.type
_entity.pdbx_description
1 polymer ?
#
loop_
_entity_poly.entity_id
_entity_poly.type
_entity_poly.pdbx_seq_one_letter_code
_entity_poly.pdbx_strand_id
1 'polypeptide(L)'
;MANNVSSDIDIAEFYAARERIYPLALATPLIYSRSLSNLFSAQIYLKCEQFQPTGAFKIRGAANTILGELQKNEQRIRRNGVVTASTGNHGRAVSYVAKKLGIPATVYLSSLVPENKVRNIELEGCRVVRVGASQDDAMAEVKRAVAEFGMIEIPPFDHPSIIAGQGTIAFELNEQLNDIDYILSLIHI
;
A
#
# COMPACT_ATOMS: atom_id res chain seq x y z
N MET A 1 -14.25 -17.14 11.74
CA MET A 1 -15.21 -16.16 11.21
C MET A 1 -14.36 -14.94 10.84
N ALA A 2 -14.19 -14.66 9.55
CA ALA A 2 -13.49 -13.46 9.11
C ALA A 2 -14.39 -12.26 9.46
N ASN A 3 -13.95 -11.41 10.36
CA ASN A 3 -14.59 -10.13 10.60
C ASN A 3 -14.53 -9.33 9.29
N ASN A 4 -15.68 -9.04 8.72
CA ASN A 4 -15.80 -8.28 7.47
C ASN A 4 -15.49 -6.80 7.79
N VAL A 5 -14.21 -6.44 7.82
CA VAL A 5 -13.73 -5.07 8.15
C VAL A 5 -14.22 -4.03 7.13
N SER A 6 -14.66 -4.48 5.94
CA SER A 6 -15.04 -3.57 4.85
C SER A 6 -16.43 -2.96 4.96
N SER A 7 -17.33 -3.50 5.80
CA SER A 7 -18.73 -3.02 5.86
C SER A 7 -18.92 -1.73 6.63
N ASP A 8 -17.93 -1.27 7.41
CA ASP A 8 -18.09 -0.18 8.38
C ASP A 8 -17.17 1.02 8.13
N ILE A 9 -16.54 1.12 6.96
CA ILE A 9 -15.70 2.27 6.62
C ILE A 9 -16.59 3.35 6.02
N ASP A 10 -16.72 4.49 6.72
CA ASP A 10 -17.46 5.65 6.23
C ASP A 10 -16.84 6.20 4.93
N ILE A 11 -17.69 6.63 4.01
CA ILE A 11 -17.26 7.28 2.77
C ILE A 11 -16.39 8.52 3.05
N ALA A 12 -16.60 9.20 4.17
CA ALA A 12 -15.79 10.31 4.61
C ALA A 12 -14.32 9.95 4.80
N GLU A 13 -14.01 8.70 5.21
CA GLU A 13 -12.64 8.22 5.36
C GLU A 13 -11.92 8.11 4.01
N PHE A 14 -12.64 7.78 2.95
CA PHE A 14 -12.07 7.73 1.60
C PHE A 14 -11.76 9.14 1.06
N TYR A 15 -12.63 10.11 1.32
CA TYR A 15 -12.35 11.51 0.99
C TYR A 15 -11.15 12.04 1.77
N ALA A 16 -11.10 11.80 3.07
CA ALA A 16 -9.97 12.18 3.92
C ALA A 16 -8.66 11.50 3.48
N ALA A 17 -8.73 10.24 3.07
CA ALA A 17 -7.59 9.51 2.52
C ALA A 17 -7.09 10.14 1.23
N ARG A 18 -7.99 10.51 0.31
CA ARG A 18 -7.64 11.17 -0.95
C ARG A 18 -6.84 12.45 -0.71
N GLU A 19 -7.34 13.34 0.13
CA GLU A 19 -6.65 14.60 0.46
C GLU A 19 -5.28 14.33 1.11
N ARG A 20 -5.23 13.34 2.01
CA ARG A 20 -4.03 12.99 2.77
C ARG A 20 -2.91 12.46 1.88
N ILE A 21 -3.21 11.60 0.90
CA ILE A 21 -2.18 10.92 0.08
C ILE A 21 -1.66 11.76 -1.08
N TYR A 22 -2.35 12.83 -1.46
CA TYR A 22 -2.06 13.63 -2.65
C TYR A 22 -0.58 14.01 -2.83
N PRO A 23 0.19 14.34 -1.80
CA PRO A 23 1.60 14.69 -1.99
C PRO A 23 2.52 13.50 -2.35
N LEU A 24 2.07 12.26 -2.14
CA LEU A 24 2.90 11.05 -2.25
C LEU A 24 2.43 10.08 -3.32
N ALA A 25 1.12 10.00 -3.54
CA ALA A 25 0.52 9.15 -4.55
C ALA A 25 -0.02 10.01 -5.71
N LEU A 26 0.18 9.53 -6.94
CA LEU A 26 -0.23 10.25 -8.14
C LEU A 26 -1.66 9.86 -8.54
N ALA A 27 -2.41 10.81 -9.09
CA ALA A 27 -3.57 10.53 -9.91
C ALA A 27 -3.07 9.94 -11.24
N THR A 28 -3.15 8.62 -11.37
CA THR A 28 -2.63 7.93 -12.55
C THR A 28 -3.58 8.04 -13.73
N PRO A 29 -3.08 7.98 -14.98
CA PRO A 29 -3.94 8.06 -16.15
C PRO A 29 -4.81 6.81 -16.33
N LEU A 30 -5.99 7.01 -16.92
CA LEU A 30 -6.86 5.98 -17.43
C LEU A 30 -6.73 5.96 -18.95
N ILE A 31 -6.23 4.85 -19.52
CA ILE A 31 -5.87 4.76 -20.94
C ILE A 31 -6.78 3.77 -21.66
N TYR A 32 -7.42 4.20 -22.75
CA TYR A 32 -8.16 3.31 -23.62
C TYR A 32 -7.24 2.29 -24.31
N SER A 33 -7.57 1.02 -24.19
CA SER A 33 -6.80 -0.08 -24.80
C SER A 33 -7.48 -0.58 -26.06
N ARG A 34 -7.08 -0.07 -27.24
CA ARG A 34 -7.63 -0.50 -28.53
C ARG A 34 -7.51 -2.01 -28.74
N SER A 35 -6.35 -2.58 -28.41
CA SER A 35 -6.10 -4.00 -28.63
C SER A 35 -7.04 -4.88 -27.80
N LEU A 36 -7.18 -4.59 -26.51
CA LEU A 36 -8.10 -5.33 -25.63
C LEU A 36 -9.54 -5.09 -26.01
N SER A 37 -9.90 -3.86 -26.37
CA SER A 37 -11.26 -3.54 -26.79
C SER A 37 -11.68 -4.28 -28.04
N ASN A 38 -10.81 -4.41 -29.02
CA ASN A 38 -11.06 -5.20 -30.23
C ASN A 38 -11.16 -6.71 -29.91
N LEU A 39 -10.28 -7.21 -29.01
CA LEU A 39 -10.24 -8.63 -28.65
C LEU A 39 -11.53 -9.07 -27.93
N PHE A 40 -12.06 -8.24 -27.06
CA PHE A 40 -13.21 -8.57 -26.21
C PHE A 40 -14.54 -7.94 -26.67
N SER A 41 -14.53 -7.17 -27.79
CA SER A 41 -15.72 -6.45 -28.28
C SER A 41 -16.37 -5.57 -27.22
N ALA A 42 -15.56 -4.89 -26.42
CA ALA A 42 -15.96 -4.03 -25.31
C ALA A 42 -15.05 -2.80 -25.22
N GLN A 43 -15.48 -1.74 -24.57
CA GLN A 43 -14.62 -0.59 -24.30
C GLN A 43 -13.75 -0.88 -23.07
N ILE A 44 -12.47 -1.12 -23.27
CA ILE A 44 -11.54 -1.48 -22.19
C ILE A 44 -10.56 -0.34 -21.94
N TYR A 45 -10.51 0.09 -20.69
CA TYR A 45 -9.59 1.10 -20.18
C TYR A 45 -8.66 0.51 -19.14
N LEU A 46 -7.43 0.99 -19.08
CA LEU A 46 -6.40 0.58 -18.13
C LEU A 46 -6.11 1.71 -17.16
N LYS A 47 -6.40 1.51 -15.88
CA LYS A 47 -5.95 2.40 -14.82
C LYS A 47 -4.49 2.11 -14.50
N CYS A 48 -3.60 3.01 -14.90
CA CYS A 48 -2.17 2.75 -15.02
C CYS A 48 -1.42 2.95 -13.69
N GLU A 49 -1.73 2.16 -12.67
CA GLU A 49 -1.07 2.22 -11.36
C GLU A 49 0.43 1.85 -11.38
N GLN A 50 0.95 1.29 -12.46
CA GLN A 50 2.39 1.13 -12.67
C GLN A 50 3.14 2.46 -12.79
N PHE A 51 2.45 3.57 -13.03
CA PHE A 51 3.04 4.92 -13.06
C PHE A 51 3.17 5.54 -11.67
N GLN A 52 2.68 4.90 -10.63
CA GLN A 52 2.97 5.32 -9.27
C GLN A 52 4.49 5.31 -9.00
N PRO A 53 5.02 6.18 -8.12
CA PRO A 53 6.44 6.22 -7.78
C PRO A 53 7.04 4.88 -7.40
N THR A 54 6.23 3.98 -6.80
CA THR A 54 6.65 2.63 -6.42
C THR A 54 6.24 1.56 -7.43
N GLY A 55 5.71 1.94 -8.58
CA GLY A 55 5.30 1.04 -9.66
C GLY A 55 4.04 0.23 -9.37
N ALA A 56 3.27 0.58 -8.35
CA ALA A 56 2.03 -0.12 -7.99
C ALA A 56 1.13 0.71 -7.07
N PHE A 57 -0.16 0.39 -7.03
CA PHE A 57 -1.19 1.07 -6.24
C PHE A 57 -0.97 1.01 -4.71
N LYS A 58 -0.14 0.11 -4.21
CA LYS A 58 0.10 -0.09 -2.77
C LYS A 58 0.58 1.16 -2.04
N ILE A 59 1.17 2.11 -2.75
CA ILE A 59 1.58 3.40 -2.17
C ILE A 59 0.40 4.18 -1.57
N ARG A 60 -0.79 4.06 -2.11
CA ARG A 60 -1.98 4.78 -1.65
C ARG A 60 -2.35 4.39 -0.21
N GLY A 61 -2.50 3.10 0.05
CA GLY A 61 -2.79 2.60 1.39
C GLY A 61 -1.65 2.81 2.37
N ALA A 62 -0.40 2.60 1.94
CA ALA A 62 0.77 2.86 2.77
C ALA A 62 0.87 4.34 3.16
N ALA A 63 0.68 5.25 2.21
CA ALA A 63 0.70 6.69 2.46
C ALA A 63 -0.42 7.11 3.41
N ASN A 64 -1.67 6.64 3.15
CA ASN A 64 -2.79 6.97 4.01
C ASN A 64 -2.57 6.53 5.45
N THR A 65 -2.08 5.31 5.65
CA THR A 65 -1.85 4.77 6.99
C THR A 65 -0.71 5.50 7.71
N ILE A 66 0.43 5.69 7.06
CA ILE A 66 1.60 6.34 7.68
C ILE A 66 1.30 7.81 8.00
N LEU A 67 0.67 8.55 7.09
CA LEU A 67 0.30 9.94 7.32
C LEU A 67 -0.78 10.07 8.40
N GLY A 68 -1.75 9.15 8.45
CA GLY A 68 -2.73 9.09 9.53
C GLY A 68 -2.11 8.85 10.89
N GLU A 69 -1.15 7.93 10.99
CA GLU A 69 -0.40 7.68 12.22
C GLU A 69 0.49 8.87 12.60
N LEU A 70 1.08 9.56 11.62
CA LEU A 70 1.87 10.76 11.85
C LEU A 70 1.02 11.89 12.45
N GLN A 71 -0.23 12.06 11.97
CA GLN A 71 -1.18 13.03 12.53
C GLN A 71 -1.61 12.69 13.95
N LYS A 72 -1.75 11.40 14.29
CA LYS A 72 -2.17 10.94 15.63
C LYS A 72 -1.07 11.11 16.66
N ASN A 73 0.17 10.73 16.31
CA ASN A 73 1.32 10.80 17.24
C ASN A 73 2.65 10.91 16.50
N GLU A 74 3.01 12.12 16.13
CA GLU A 74 4.24 12.41 15.41
C GLU A 74 5.50 11.98 16.15
N GLN A 75 5.58 12.23 17.46
CA GLN A 75 6.75 11.87 18.26
C GLN A 75 7.01 10.37 18.27
N ARG A 76 5.94 9.57 18.42
CA ARG A 76 6.06 8.12 18.45
C ARG A 76 6.52 7.56 17.11
N ILE A 77 5.90 7.96 16.01
CA ILE A 77 6.22 7.42 14.70
C ILE A 77 7.64 7.82 14.25
N ARG A 78 8.06 9.05 14.54
CA ARG A 78 9.44 9.51 14.23
C ARG A 78 10.51 8.83 15.07
N ARG A 79 10.20 8.53 16.33
CA ARG A 79 11.14 7.87 17.24
C ARG A 79 11.24 6.37 17.00
N ASN A 80 10.10 5.70 16.91
CA ASN A 80 10.05 4.23 16.89
C ASN A 80 9.97 3.67 15.47
N GLY A 81 9.51 4.46 14.49
CA GLY A 81 9.41 4.05 13.11
C GLY A 81 8.22 3.16 12.81
N VAL A 82 8.16 2.73 11.55
CA VAL A 82 7.14 1.82 11.02
C VAL A 82 7.73 0.47 10.68
N VAL A 83 6.88 -0.55 10.71
CA VAL A 83 7.30 -1.94 10.43
C VAL A 83 6.25 -2.65 9.58
N THR A 84 6.70 -3.51 8.67
CA THR A 84 5.84 -4.40 7.89
C THR A 84 6.55 -5.69 7.53
N ALA A 85 5.78 -6.70 7.13
CA ALA A 85 6.29 -7.92 6.50
C ALA A 85 5.75 -8.04 5.08
N SER A 86 6.59 -7.80 4.07
CA SER A 86 6.17 -7.90 2.67
C SER A 86 7.36 -8.00 1.72
N THR A 87 7.34 -9.02 0.86
CA THR A 87 8.36 -9.29 -0.16
C THR A 87 8.16 -8.51 -1.46
N GLY A 88 7.09 -7.72 -1.57
CA GLY A 88 6.67 -7.12 -2.83
C GLY A 88 6.33 -5.63 -2.75
N ASN A 89 5.31 -5.25 -3.53
CA ASN A 89 4.92 -3.86 -3.72
C ASN A 89 4.55 -3.11 -2.44
N HIS A 90 4.03 -3.82 -1.42
CA HIS A 90 3.69 -3.16 -0.16
C HIS A 90 4.95 -2.78 0.64
N GLY A 91 5.93 -3.66 0.75
CA GLY A 91 7.22 -3.35 1.40
C GLY A 91 7.91 -2.16 0.75
N ARG A 92 7.95 -2.11 -0.60
CA ARG A 92 8.46 -0.95 -1.34
C ARG A 92 7.68 0.33 -1.05
N ALA A 93 6.34 0.25 -1.03
CA ALA A 93 5.49 1.40 -0.76
C ALA A 93 5.71 1.98 0.65
N VAL A 94 5.76 1.12 1.68
CA VAL A 94 6.04 1.54 3.06
C VAL A 94 7.42 2.19 3.15
N SER A 95 8.44 1.58 2.55
CA SER A 95 9.82 2.09 2.54
C SER A 95 9.92 3.46 1.88
N TYR A 96 9.33 3.61 0.69
CA TYR A 96 9.30 4.86 -0.06
C TYR A 96 8.63 5.98 0.73
N VAL A 97 7.42 5.73 1.24
CA VAL A 97 6.66 6.73 2.00
C VAL A 97 7.40 7.13 3.27
N ALA A 98 7.90 6.16 4.03
CA ALA A 98 8.66 6.43 5.25
C ALA A 98 9.91 7.28 4.96
N LYS A 99 10.68 6.95 3.90
CA LYS A 99 11.83 7.73 3.44
C LYS A 99 11.46 9.18 3.11
N LYS A 100 10.36 9.38 2.37
CA LYS A 100 9.88 10.73 1.99
C LYS A 100 9.49 11.58 3.20
N LEU A 101 9.04 10.95 4.28
CA LEU A 101 8.61 11.60 5.51
C LEU A 101 9.71 11.67 6.58
N GLY A 102 10.90 11.13 6.32
CA GLY A 102 11.99 11.05 7.30
C GLY A 102 11.66 10.16 8.50
N ILE A 103 10.91 9.08 8.28
CA ILE A 103 10.48 8.11 9.31
C ILE A 103 11.32 6.84 9.17
N PRO A 104 11.89 6.29 10.26
CA PRO A 104 12.56 4.99 10.22
C PRO A 104 11.59 3.89 9.78
N ALA A 105 12.02 3.00 8.88
CA ALA A 105 11.21 1.87 8.43
C ALA A 105 12.01 0.56 8.48
N THR A 106 11.35 -0.50 8.93
CA THR A 106 11.90 -1.86 8.92
C THR A 106 10.96 -2.79 8.18
N VAL A 107 11.50 -3.56 7.25
CA VAL A 107 10.75 -4.58 6.50
C VAL A 107 11.34 -5.95 6.84
N TYR A 108 10.51 -6.80 7.45
CA TYR A 108 10.85 -8.20 7.71
C TYR A 108 10.50 -9.07 6.52
N LEU A 109 11.41 -9.95 6.14
CA LEU A 109 11.29 -10.86 5.02
C LEU A 109 11.75 -12.26 5.42
N SER A 110 11.12 -13.28 4.82
CA SER A 110 11.68 -14.64 4.88
C SER A 110 13.10 -14.68 4.29
N SER A 111 13.97 -15.49 4.90
CA SER A 111 15.34 -15.73 4.40
C SER A 111 15.37 -16.34 3.02
N LEU A 112 14.26 -16.94 2.55
CA LEU A 112 14.14 -17.57 1.22
C LEU A 112 13.80 -16.56 0.10
N VAL A 113 13.58 -15.30 0.44
CA VAL A 113 13.25 -14.27 -0.58
C VAL A 113 14.45 -14.02 -1.48
N PRO A 114 14.28 -14.06 -2.82
CA PRO A 114 15.34 -13.80 -3.77
C PRO A 114 16.00 -12.42 -3.58
N GLU A 115 17.32 -12.36 -3.77
CA GLU A 115 18.14 -11.17 -3.54
C GLU A 115 17.68 -9.94 -4.32
N ASN A 116 17.24 -10.12 -5.56
CA ASN A 116 16.72 -9.04 -6.39
C ASN A 116 15.49 -8.34 -5.78
N LYS A 117 14.62 -9.09 -5.09
CA LYS A 117 13.45 -8.51 -4.38
C LYS A 117 13.88 -7.76 -3.13
N VAL A 118 14.81 -8.31 -2.36
CA VAL A 118 15.38 -7.66 -1.18
C VAL A 118 16.00 -6.33 -1.57
N ARG A 119 16.90 -6.35 -2.56
CA ARG A 119 17.58 -5.15 -3.06
C ARG A 119 16.61 -4.06 -3.51
N ASN A 120 15.51 -4.42 -4.17
CA ASN A 120 14.51 -3.46 -4.60
C ASN A 120 13.81 -2.75 -3.43
N ILE A 121 13.69 -3.39 -2.27
CA ILE A 121 13.13 -2.81 -1.07
C ILE A 121 14.19 -1.92 -0.37
N GLU A 122 15.43 -2.39 -0.29
CA GLU A 122 16.55 -1.63 0.30
C GLU A 122 16.84 -0.33 -0.44
N LEU A 123 16.72 -0.32 -1.76
CA LEU A 123 16.88 0.88 -2.58
C LEU A 123 15.89 2.00 -2.21
N GLU A 124 14.73 1.64 -1.67
CA GLU A 124 13.77 2.61 -1.13
C GLU A 124 14.21 3.19 0.23
N GLY A 125 15.29 2.69 0.83
CA GLY A 125 15.95 3.30 1.99
C GLY A 125 15.45 2.82 3.35
N CYS A 126 14.78 1.68 3.44
CA CYS A 126 14.44 1.05 4.71
C CYS A 126 15.50 0.04 5.18
N ARG A 127 15.42 -0.33 6.45
CA ARG A 127 16.14 -1.48 6.98
C ARG A 127 15.41 -2.76 6.61
N VAL A 128 16.07 -3.67 5.92
CA VAL A 128 15.55 -5.01 5.66
C VAL A 128 16.16 -6.00 6.67
N VAL A 129 15.30 -6.87 7.23
CA VAL A 129 15.71 -7.92 8.17
C VAL A 129 15.17 -9.25 7.67
N ARG A 130 16.06 -10.19 7.40
CA ARG A 130 15.70 -11.55 6.98
C ARG A 130 15.53 -12.44 8.19
N VAL A 131 14.38 -13.14 8.27
CA VAL A 131 14.02 -13.98 9.40
C VAL A 131 13.28 -15.24 8.93
N GLY A 132 13.56 -16.37 9.59
CA GLY A 132 12.85 -17.62 9.33
C GLY A 132 12.83 -18.07 7.88
N ALA A 133 11.89 -18.94 7.55
CA ALA A 133 11.72 -19.51 6.23
C ALA A 133 10.33 -19.25 5.61
N SER A 134 9.44 -18.58 6.34
CA SER A 134 8.06 -18.34 5.93
C SER A 134 7.65 -16.86 6.07
N GLN A 135 6.50 -16.52 5.48
CA GLN A 135 5.86 -15.23 5.70
C GLN A 135 5.36 -15.10 7.15
N ASP A 136 4.94 -16.21 7.77
CA ASP A 136 4.46 -16.23 9.15
C ASP A 136 5.58 -15.91 10.13
N ASP A 137 6.80 -16.39 9.88
CA ASP A 137 7.98 -16.03 10.68
C ASP A 137 8.24 -14.50 10.61
N ALA A 138 8.15 -13.93 9.42
CA ALA A 138 8.31 -12.48 9.23
C ALA A 138 7.20 -11.69 9.94
N MET A 139 5.96 -12.16 9.92
CA MET A 139 4.83 -11.55 10.63
C MET A 139 4.98 -11.66 12.16
N ALA A 140 5.53 -12.76 12.66
CA ALA A 140 5.83 -12.91 14.10
C ALA A 140 6.85 -11.85 14.56
N GLU A 141 7.87 -11.58 13.76
CA GLU A 141 8.86 -10.54 14.05
C GLU A 141 8.25 -9.12 14.00
N VAL A 142 7.30 -8.86 13.09
CA VAL A 142 6.55 -7.60 13.09
C VAL A 142 5.81 -7.41 14.41
N LYS A 143 5.07 -8.43 14.87
CA LYS A 143 4.37 -8.39 16.16
C LYS A 143 5.32 -8.15 17.33
N ARG A 144 6.49 -8.82 17.32
CA ARG A 144 7.52 -8.61 18.31
C ARG A 144 8.05 -7.17 18.28
N ALA A 145 8.34 -6.63 17.10
CA ALA A 145 8.83 -5.26 16.95
C ALA A 145 7.81 -4.21 17.46
N VAL A 146 6.52 -4.46 17.25
CA VAL A 146 5.45 -3.61 17.80
C VAL A 146 5.43 -3.69 19.33
N ALA A 147 5.53 -4.88 19.91
CA ALA A 147 5.43 -5.10 21.36
C ALA A 147 6.66 -4.58 22.11
N GLU A 148 7.87 -4.87 21.62
CA GLU A 148 9.13 -4.58 22.32
C GLU A 148 9.67 -3.19 22.02
N PHE A 149 9.56 -2.71 20.77
CA PHE A 149 10.14 -1.44 20.33
C PHE A 149 9.11 -0.34 20.10
N GLY A 150 7.81 -0.66 20.27
CA GLY A 150 6.73 0.29 20.08
C GLY A 150 6.60 0.79 18.64
N MET A 151 7.16 0.06 17.66
CA MET A 151 7.02 0.36 16.23
C MET A 151 5.57 0.34 15.79
N ILE A 152 5.25 1.00 14.70
CA ILE A 152 3.89 1.04 14.17
C ILE A 152 3.81 0.10 12.98
N GLU A 153 2.95 -0.92 13.10
CA GLU A 153 2.69 -1.84 12.00
C GLU A 153 1.93 -1.15 10.87
N ILE A 154 2.40 -1.33 9.64
CA ILE A 154 1.69 -0.95 8.41
C ILE A 154 1.26 -2.24 7.71
N PRO A 155 0.01 -2.69 7.90
CA PRO A 155 -0.45 -3.96 7.36
C PRO A 155 -0.60 -3.89 5.83
N PRO A 156 -0.42 -5.02 5.10
CA PRO A 156 -0.46 -5.03 3.63
C PRO A 156 -1.88 -4.98 3.04
N PHE A 157 -2.88 -5.31 3.84
CA PHE A 157 -4.32 -5.38 3.49
C PHE A 157 -5.15 -5.43 4.77
N ASP A 158 -6.46 -5.57 4.64
CA ASP A 158 -7.44 -5.82 5.71
C ASP A 158 -7.31 -4.91 6.94
N HIS A 159 -7.15 -3.61 6.67
CA HIS A 159 -7.11 -2.58 7.68
C HIS A 159 -7.84 -1.33 7.15
N PRO A 160 -8.72 -0.67 7.94
CA PRO A 160 -9.54 0.45 7.47
C PRO A 160 -8.76 1.53 6.74
N SER A 161 -7.63 1.97 7.27
CA SER A 161 -6.82 3.02 6.64
C SER A 161 -6.12 2.55 5.35
N ILE A 162 -5.76 1.26 5.24
CA ILE A 162 -5.24 0.69 4.00
C ILE A 162 -6.35 0.65 2.95
N ILE A 163 -7.52 0.15 3.31
CA ILE A 163 -8.69 0.05 2.42
C ILE A 163 -9.10 1.44 1.93
N ALA A 164 -9.23 2.42 2.83
CA ALA A 164 -9.55 3.80 2.47
C ALA A 164 -8.53 4.40 1.50
N GLY A 165 -7.23 4.18 1.75
CA GLY A 165 -6.17 4.63 0.84
C GLY A 165 -6.24 4.00 -0.54
N GLN A 166 -6.43 2.68 -0.64
CA GLN A 166 -6.56 1.98 -1.92
C GLN A 166 -7.84 2.41 -2.66
N GLY A 167 -8.93 2.60 -1.93
CA GLY A 167 -10.23 3.00 -2.48
C GLY A 167 -10.24 4.38 -3.14
N THR A 168 -9.21 5.22 -2.91
CA THR A 168 -9.07 6.51 -3.61
C THR A 168 -9.01 6.37 -5.13
N ILE A 169 -8.66 5.18 -5.64
CA ILE A 169 -8.70 4.87 -7.08
C ILE A 169 -10.12 5.04 -7.65
N ALA A 170 -11.15 4.71 -6.86
CA ALA A 170 -12.54 4.81 -7.31
C ALA A 170 -12.95 6.25 -7.64
N PHE A 171 -12.48 7.23 -6.87
CA PHE A 171 -12.74 8.64 -7.18
C PHE A 171 -12.11 9.07 -8.50
N GLU A 172 -10.86 8.65 -8.72
CA GLU A 172 -10.15 8.96 -9.98
C GLU A 172 -10.83 8.29 -11.18
N LEU A 173 -11.30 7.05 -11.04
CA LEU A 173 -12.05 6.37 -12.08
C LEU A 173 -13.34 7.12 -12.42
N ASN A 174 -14.11 7.52 -11.42
CA ASN A 174 -15.35 8.27 -11.62
C ASN A 174 -15.15 9.66 -12.23
N GLU A 175 -13.99 10.28 -12.00
CA GLU A 175 -13.64 11.57 -12.61
C GLU A 175 -13.10 11.43 -14.04
N GLN A 176 -12.47 10.29 -14.36
CA GLN A 176 -11.80 10.05 -15.63
C GLN A 176 -12.69 9.35 -16.67
N LEU A 177 -13.75 8.66 -16.25
CA LEU A 177 -14.64 7.92 -17.12
C LEU A 177 -16.06 7.91 -16.56
N ASN A 178 -17.02 8.30 -17.38
CA ASN A 178 -18.45 8.11 -17.09
C ASN A 178 -18.89 6.70 -17.51
N ASP A 179 -19.94 6.20 -16.87
CA ASP A 179 -20.62 4.96 -17.25
C ASP A 179 -19.73 3.71 -17.27
N ILE A 180 -19.18 3.38 -16.10
CA ILE A 180 -18.38 2.17 -15.91
C ILE A 180 -19.29 0.99 -15.55
N ASP A 181 -19.38 -0.01 -16.44
CA ASP A 181 -20.16 -1.23 -16.17
C ASP A 181 -19.42 -2.20 -15.24
N TYR A 182 -18.10 -2.37 -15.43
CA TYR A 182 -17.27 -3.34 -14.71
C TYR A 182 -15.91 -2.77 -14.33
N ILE A 183 -15.45 -3.11 -13.14
CA ILE A 183 -14.09 -2.85 -12.67
C ILE A 183 -13.44 -4.18 -12.36
N LEU A 184 -12.35 -4.52 -13.08
CA LEU A 184 -11.52 -5.68 -12.80
C LEU A 184 -10.28 -5.22 -12.04
N SER A 185 -10.03 -5.83 -10.90
CA SER A 185 -8.86 -5.52 -10.09
C SER A 185 -8.16 -6.79 -9.62
N LEU A 186 -6.93 -6.61 -9.14
CA LEU A 186 -6.19 -7.67 -8.49
C LEU A 186 -6.86 -8.02 -7.18
N ILE A 187 -7.67 -9.03 -7.22
CA ILE A 187 -8.36 -9.42 -6.06
C ILE A 187 -8.34 -10.85 -5.81
N HIS A 188 -8.60 -11.17 -4.65
CA HIS A 188 -8.93 -12.46 -4.14
C HIS A 188 -8.08 -13.47 -4.65
N ILE A 189 -7.20 -13.33 -4.01
CA ILE A 189 -6.47 -14.55 -4.05
C ILE A 189 -6.84 -15.26 -2.78
#